data_c12d8b9d31c78c26be9c740730724eb4
#
_entry.id   c12d8b9d31c78c26be9c740730724eb4
#
_cell.length_a   1.000
_cell.length_b   1.000
_cell.length_c   1.000
_cell.angle_alpha   90.00
_cell.angle_beta   90.00
_cell.angle_gamma   90.00
#
_symmetry.space_group_name_H-M   'P 1'
#
loop_
_entity.id
_entity.type
_entity.pdbx_description
1 polymer ?
#
loop_
_entity_poly.entity_id
_entity_poly.type
_entity_poly.pdbx_seq_one_letter_code
_entity_poly.pdbx_strand_id
1 'polypeptide(L)'
;MAYLFALIVFIFVGADSSTPSPVANEVIVERLSGKTAHCIKTKDNTDCDTYFAKNGDVERYTFNDKKFRYGTWWVDGVSKLNIQWANKDTPWVFDVIEQANGDWHLSWHGKVKGIIDGVKDGNTLSPNPSR
;
A
#
# COMPACT_ATOMS: atom_id res chain seq x y z
N MET A 1 25.56 23.81 32.70
CA MET A 1 25.33 23.73 32.12
C MET A 1 24.93 23.30 31.20
N ALA A 2 24.68 23.21 30.87
CA ALA A 2 24.43 22.90 29.86
C ALA A 2 23.57 21.99 29.58
N TYR A 3 23.34 21.50 29.66
CA TYR A 3 22.77 20.65 29.32
C TYR A 3 21.69 20.50 29.29
N LEU A 4 21.47 20.80 29.33
CA LEU A 4 20.54 20.61 29.35
C LEU A 4 19.79 20.74 28.44
N PHE A 5 19.86 21.24 27.81
CA PHE A 5 19.22 21.55 26.84
C PHE A 5 19.13 20.66 25.87
N ALA A 6 19.99 20.31 25.66
CA ALA A 6 20.12 19.55 24.56
C ALA A 6 19.28 18.39 24.58
N LEU A 7 19.24 17.75 25.60
CA LEU A 7 18.69 16.55 25.55
C LEU A 7 17.29 16.53 25.32
N ILE A 8 16.63 17.48 25.56
CA ILE A 8 15.33 17.41 25.38
C ILE A 8 14.86 17.20 24.07
N VAL A 9 15.60 17.56 23.19
CA VAL A 9 15.25 17.47 21.90
C VAL A 9 14.81 16.23 21.41
N PHE A 10 15.44 15.22 21.81
CA PHE A 10 15.14 14.05 21.19
C PHE A 10 13.88 13.50 21.50
N ILE A 11 13.25 13.91 22.40
CA ILE A 11 12.04 13.36 22.72
C ILE A 11 11.04 13.57 21.69
N PHE A 12 11.08 14.63 21.01
CA PHE A 12 10.17 14.85 20.02
C PHE A 12 10.30 13.99 18.87
N VAL A 13 11.44 13.60 18.59
CA VAL A 13 11.69 12.78 17.47
C VAL A 13 10.96 11.49 17.59
N GLY A 14 10.97 10.93 18.76
CA GLY A 14 10.30 9.69 18.94
C GLY A 14 8.82 9.80 18.72
N ALA A 15 8.24 10.90 19.14
CA ALA A 15 6.84 11.09 18.97
C ALA A 15 6.51 11.23 17.51
N ASP A 16 7.34 11.91 16.76
CA ASP A 16 7.08 12.10 15.35
C ASP A 16 7.10 10.80 14.59
N SER A 17 7.95 9.88 14.97
CA SER A 17 8.05 8.63 14.24
C SER A 17 6.83 7.75 14.42
N SER A 18 5.96 8.04 15.36
CA SER A 18 4.74 7.26 15.53
C SER A 18 3.54 7.91 14.84
N THR A 19 3.72 9.04 14.19
CA THR A 19 2.61 9.74 13.55
C THR A 19 2.36 9.16 12.16
N PRO A 20 1.12 8.85 11.79
CA PRO A 20 0.82 8.43 10.42
C PRO A 20 1.20 9.52 9.43
N SER A 21 1.75 9.13 8.31
CA SER A 21 2.21 10.11 7.33
C SER A 21 2.01 9.62 5.90
N PRO A 22 1.75 10.55 4.96
CA PRO A 22 1.63 10.19 3.55
C PRO A 22 2.94 9.61 3.03
N VAL A 23 2.86 8.63 2.16
CA VAL A 23 4.03 7.98 1.58
C VAL A 23 4.39 8.69 0.29
N ALA A 24 5.65 9.08 0.12
CA ALA A 24 6.11 9.75 -1.09
C ALA A 24 5.92 8.83 -2.31
N ASN A 25 5.62 9.41 -3.46
CA ASN A 25 5.34 8.65 -4.67
C ASN A 25 6.48 7.73 -5.06
N GLU A 26 7.72 8.19 -4.97
CA GLU A 26 8.85 7.36 -5.36
C GLU A 26 9.02 6.17 -4.40
N VAL A 27 8.61 6.32 -3.15
CA VAL A 27 8.66 5.21 -2.19
C VAL A 27 7.56 4.21 -2.52
N ILE A 28 6.37 4.67 -2.94
CA ILE A 28 5.30 3.78 -3.35
C ILE A 28 5.75 2.93 -4.53
N VAL A 29 6.32 3.57 -5.54
CA VAL A 29 6.77 2.87 -6.74
C VAL A 29 7.87 1.87 -6.38
N GLU A 30 8.84 2.30 -5.60
CA GLU A 30 9.95 1.44 -5.23
C GLU A 30 9.49 0.22 -4.45
N ARG A 31 8.57 0.40 -3.53
CA ARG A 31 8.14 -0.68 -2.67
C ARG A 31 7.20 -1.66 -3.36
N LEU A 32 6.40 -1.20 -4.32
CA LEU A 32 5.40 -2.05 -4.96
C LEU A 32 5.84 -2.62 -6.30
N SER A 33 6.69 -1.92 -7.05
CA SER A 33 7.02 -2.31 -8.43
C SER A 33 7.73 -3.65 -8.48
N GLY A 34 7.14 -4.60 -9.17
CA GLY A 34 7.69 -5.96 -9.28
C GLY A 34 7.47 -6.82 -8.04
N LYS A 35 6.53 -6.45 -7.19
CA LYS A 35 6.33 -7.13 -5.90
C LYS A 35 4.87 -7.45 -5.66
N THR A 36 4.65 -8.43 -4.79
CA THR A 36 3.31 -8.84 -4.37
C THR A 36 3.07 -8.30 -2.96
N ALA A 37 2.03 -7.52 -2.81
CA ALA A 37 1.65 -6.96 -1.52
C ALA A 37 0.53 -7.79 -0.92
N HIS A 38 0.67 -8.19 0.34
CA HIS A 38 -0.43 -8.78 1.08
C HIS A 38 -1.33 -7.65 1.56
N CYS A 39 -2.61 -7.79 1.33
CA CYS A 39 -3.57 -6.76 1.68
C CYS A 39 -4.77 -7.33 2.41
N ILE A 40 -5.42 -6.45 3.16
CA ILE A 40 -6.65 -6.78 3.87
C ILE A 40 -7.70 -5.77 3.40
N LYS A 41 -8.83 -6.29 2.91
CA LYS A 41 -9.94 -5.42 2.53
C LYS A 41 -10.73 -5.12 3.79
N THR A 42 -10.81 -3.85 4.15
CA THR A 42 -11.44 -3.47 5.42
C THR A 42 -12.95 -3.65 5.42
N LYS A 43 -13.56 -3.66 4.23
CA LYS A 43 -15.00 -3.79 4.12
C LYS A 43 -15.51 -5.07 4.78
N ASP A 44 -14.84 -6.17 4.57
CA ASP A 44 -15.26 -7.47 5.09
C ASP A 44 -14.12 -8.21 5.79
N ASN A 45 -12.99 -7.55 5.98
CA ASN A 45 -11.82 -8.10 6.67
C ASN A 45 -11.29 -9.36 5.97
N THR A 46 -11.28 -9.35 4.64
CA THR A 46 -10.80 -10.50 3.88
C THR A 46 -9.41 -10.21 3.32
N ASP A 47 -8.62 -11.26 3.18
CA ASP A 47 -7.26 -11.17 2.70
C ASP A 47 -7.19 -11.16 1.19
N CYS A 48 -6.20 -10.48 0.65
CA CYS A 48 -5.90 -10.50 -0.78
C CYS A 48 -4.39 -10.36 -0.97
N ASP A 49 -3.91 -10.82 -2.11
CA ASP A 49 -2.54 -10.56 -2.55
C ASP A 49 -2.62 -9.81 -3.87
N THR A 50 -1.83 -8.77 -4.02
CA THR A 50 -1.83 -7.96 -5.23
C THR A 50 -0.42 -7.85 -5.76
N TYR A 51 -0.20 -8.28 -7.00
CA TYR A 51 1.08 -8.17 -7.68
C TYR A 51 1.08 -6.92 -8.56
N PHE A 52 2.03 -6.03 -8.30
CA PHE A 52 2.21 -4.78 -9.05
C PHE A 52 3.37 -4.96 -10.02
N ALA A 53 3.09 -5.27 -11.27
CA ALA A 53 4.15 -5.52 -12.24
C ALA A 53 4.87 -4.23 -12.60
N LYS A 54 6.15 -4.35 -12.93
CA LYS A 54 6.96 -3.19 -13.30
C LYS A 54 6.45 -2.48 -14.55
N ASN A 55 5.79 -3.22 -15.43
CA ASN A 55 5.27 -2.64 -16.66
C ASN A 55 3.94 -1.92 -16.51
N GLY A 56 3.40 -1.87 -15.28
CA GLY A 56 2.13 -1.19 -15.03
C GLY A 56 0.92 -2.10 -14.95
N ASP A 57 1.09 -3.39 -15.14
CA ASP A 57 -0.02 -4.32 -14.96
C ASP A 57 -0.20 -4.63 -13.49
N VAL A 58 -1.42 -4.99 -13.10
CA VAL A 58 -1.70 -5.40 -11.72
C VAL A 58 -2.62 -6.62 -11.74
N GLU A 59 -2.36 -7.56 -10.82
CA GLU A 59 -3.19 -8.73 -10.65
C GLU A 59 -3.51 -8.87 -9.18
N ARG A 60 -4.73 -9.22 -8.84
CA ARG A 60 -5.11 -9.43 -7.44
C ARG A 60 -5.81 -10.77 -7.28
N TYR A 61 -5.43 -11.53 -6.26
CA TYR A 61 -6.10 -12.75 -5.87
C TYR A 61 -6.78 -12.51 -4.53
N THR A 62 -8.08 -12.75 -4.45
CA THR A 62 -8.86 -12.61 -3.22
C THR A 62 -9.12 -14.01 -2.67
N PHE A 63 -8.71 -14.25 -1.43
CA PHE A 63 -8.73 -15.60 -0.87
C PHE A 63 -10.12 -16.12 -0.55
N ASN A 64 -11.04 -15.25 -0.16
CA ASN A 64 -12.36 -15.73 0.25
C ASN A 64 -13.21 -16.24 -0.92
N ASP A 65 -13.11 -15.63 -2.10
CA ASP A 65 -13.88 -16.06 -3.27
C ASP A 65 -13.01 -16.72 -4.34
N LYS A 66 -11.70 -16.78 -4.10
CA LYS A 66 -10.72 -17.43 -5.00
C LYS A 66 -10.77 -16.84 -6.40
N LYS A 67 -10.92 -15.52 -6.49
CA LYS A 67 -11.00 -14.85 -7.79
C LYS A 67 -9.78 -14.02 -8.07
N PHE A 68 -9.41 -13.98 -9.36
CA PHE A 68 -8.38 -13.11 -9.85
C PHE A 68 -9.01 -11.89 -10.52
N ARG A 69 -8.36 -10.74 -10.36
CA ARG A 69 -8.73 -9.53 -11.08
C ARG A 69 -7.48 -8.96 -11.71
N TYR A 70 -7.66 -8.30 -12.84
CA TYR A 70 -6.56 -7.78 -13.64
C TYR A 70 -6.81 -6.32 -13.97
N GLY A 71 -5.75 -5.55 -14.08
CA GLY A 71 -5.87 -4.15 -14.43
C GLY A 71 -4.52 -3.52 -14.63
N THR A 72 -4.48 -2.20 -14.44
CA THR A 72 -3.25 -1.41 -14.54
C THR A 72 -3.11 -0.55 -13.29
N TRP A 73 -1.87 -0.15 -12.98
CA TRP A 73 -1.61 0.67 -11.81
C TRP A 73 -0.59 1.75 -12.15
N TRP A 74 -0.68 2.86 -11.45
CA TRP A 74 0.28 3.93 -11.55
C TRP A 74 0.20 4.81 -10.30
N VAL A 75 1.21 5.66 -10.11
CA VAL A 75 1.28 6.56 -8.98
C VAL A 75 1.40 7.97 -9.51
N ASP A 76 0.56 8.89 -9.01
CA ASP A 76 0.64 10.28 -9.42
C ASP A 76 0.10 11.18 -8.31
N GLY A 77 0.04 12.48 -8.57
CA GLY A 77 -0.41 13.43 -7.58
C GLY A 77 0.50 13.43 -6.36
N VAL A 78 -0.11 13.44 -5.18
CA VAL A 78 0.64 13.38 -3.93
C VAL A 78 0.18 12.14 -3.18
N SER A 79 1.07 11.16 -3.06
CA SER A 79 0.79 9.90 -2.35
C SER A 79 -0.42 9.16 -2.90
N LYS A 80 -0.65 9.21 -4.21
CA LYS A 80 -1.82 8.60 -4.82
C LYS A 80 -1.46 7.31 -5.55
N LEU A 81 -2.01 6.20 -5.09
CA LEU A 81 -1.92 4.92 -5.78
C LEU A 81 -3.19 4.72 -6.58
N ASN A 82 -3.06 4.59 -7.88
CA ASN A 82 -4.20 4.42 -8.79
C ASN A 82 -4.23 3.00 -9.29
N ILE A 83 -5.40 2.38 -9.27
CA ILE A 83 -5.61 1.05 -9.83
C ILE A 83 -6.86 1.08 -10.69
N GLN A 84 -6.68 0.75 -11.98
CA GLN A 84 -7.79 0.66 -12.91
C GLN A 84 -8.05 -0.82 -13.19
N TRP A 85 -9.10 -1.37 -12.59
CA TRP A 85 -9.48 -2.77 -12.85
C TRP A 85 -10.14 -2.87 -14.22
N ALA A 86 -9.86 -3.95 -14.92
CA ALA A 86 -10.33 -4.14 -16.29
C ALA A 86 -11.86 -4.11 -16.42
N ASN A 87 -12.55 -4.48 -15.35
CA ASN A 87 -14.01 -4.52 -15.39
C ASN A 87 -14.66 -3.26 -14.81
N LYS A 88 -13.90 -2.18 -14.60
CA LYS A 88 -14.41 -0.94 -14.04
C LYS A 88 -14.16 0.21 -15.00
N ASP A 89 -15.02 1.21 -14.97
CA ASP A 89 -14.93 2.36 -15.86
C ASP A 89 -13.97 3.42 -15.36
N THR A 90 -13.77 3.51 -14.05
CA THR A 90 -12.93 4.55 -13.47
C THR A 90 -11.93 3.93 -12.51
N PRO A 91 -10.75 4.55 -12.37
CA PRO A 91 -9.75 4.01 -11.46
C PRO A 91 -10.12 4.22 -10.00
N TRP A 92 -9.65 3.32 -9.17
CA TRP A 92 -9.66 3.52 -7.73
C TRP A 92 -8.43 4.34 -7.40
N VAL A 93 -8.58 5.43 -6.65
CA VAL A 93 -7.49 6.32 -6.30
C VAL A 93 -7.36 6.33 -4.79
N PHE A 94 -6.25 5.81 -4.29
CA PHE A 94 -6.03 5.71 -2.85
C PHE A 94 -4.97 6.67 -2.38
N ASP A 95 -5.22 7.32 -1.25
CA ASP A 95 -4.17 8.00 -0.51
C ASP A 95 -3.42 6.93 0.26
N VAL A 96 -2.11 6.93 0.19
CA VAL A 96 -1.29 5.93 0.86
C VAL A 96 -0.67 6.56 2.10
N ILE A 97 -1.06 6.06 3.27
CA ILE A 97 -0.65 6.62 4.56
C ILE A 97 0.05 5.55 5.37
N GLU A 98 1.29 5.79 5.72
CA GLU A 98 2.05 4.84 6.53
C GLU A 98 1.70 4.99 8.00
N GLN A 99 1.47 3.89 8.67
CA GLN A 99 1.12 3.84 10.08
C GLN A 99 2.36 3.64 10.94
N ALA A 100 2.24 3.84 12.24
CA ALA A 100 3.36 3.69 13.16
C ALA A 100 3.99 2.31 13.12
N ASN A 101 3.20 1.26 12.84
CA ASN A 101 3.73 -0.10 12.77
C ASN A 101 4.29 -0.46 11.40
N GLY A 102 4.31 0.49 10.47
CA GLY A 102 4.84 0.25 9.11
C GLY A 102 3.81 -0.21 8.09
N ASP A 103 2.60 -0.53 8.51
CA ASP A 103 1.54 -0.88 7.57
C ASP A 103 1.15 0.34 6.75
N TRP A 104 0.69 0.12 5.53
CA TRP A 104 0.16 1.20 4.70
C TRP A 104 -1.35 1.10 4.65
N HIS A 105 -2.01 2.19 5.02
CA HIS A 105 -3.45 2.29 4.84
C HIS A 105 -3.73 2.92 3.49
N LEU A 106 -4.63 2.29 2.74
CA LEU A 106 -5.10 2.81 1.46
C LEU A 106 -6.46 3.42 1.69
N SER A 107 -6.52 4.74 1.59
CA SER A 107 -7.71 5.50 1.95
C SER A 107 -8.38 6.09 0.72
N TRP A 108 -9.70 6.03 0.66
CA TRP A 108 -10.47 6.60 -0.43
C TRP A 108 -11.60 7.42 0.17
N HIS A 109 -11.65 8.70 -0.18
CA HIS A 109 -12.65 9.61 0.35
C HIS A 109 -12.66 9.61 1.88
N GLY A 110 -11.48 9.58 2.46
CA GLY A 110 -11.34 9.65 3.92
C GLY A 110 -11.59 8.36 4.66
N LYS A 111 -11.88 7.27 3.95
CA LYS A 111 -12.10 5.97 4.58
C LYS A 111 -11.02 4.98 4.19
N VAL A 112 -10.51 4.24 5.15
CA VAL A 112 -9.53 3.20 4.88
C VAL A 112 -10.25 2.04 4.20
N LYS A 113 -9.84 1.73 2.96
CA LYS A 113 -10.43 0.66 2.18
C LYS A 113 -9.57 -0.59 2.16
N GLY A 114 -8.28 -0.44 2.37
CA GLY A 114 -7.36 -1.56 2.38
C GLY A 114 -6.15 -1.28 3.24
N ILE A 115 -5.49 -2.35 3.65
CA ILE A 115 -4.27 -2.26 4.44
C ILE A 115 -3.25 -3.16 3.77
N ILE A 116 -2.06 -2.61 3.50
CA ILE A 116 -0.93 -3.42 3.04
C ILE A 116 -0.04 -3.64 4.24
N ASP A 117 0.13 -4.89 4.63
CA ASP A 117 0.90 -5.24 5.82
C ASP A 117 2.16 -6.04 5.52
N GLY A 118 2.47 -6.27 4.26
CA GLY A 118 3.70 -6.94 3.87
C GLY A 118 3.86 -6.98 2.38
N VAL A 119 5.11 -7.10 1.93
CA VAL A 119 5.44 -7.10 0.51
C VAL A 119 6.51 -8.16 0.28
N LYS A 120 6.36 -8.94 -0.80
CA LYS A 120 7.33 -9.95 -1.19
C LYS A 120 7.79 -9.69 -2.61
N ASP A 121 9.03 -10.02 -2.91
CA ASP A 121 9.58 -9.85 -4.24
C ASP A 121 8.90 -10.79 -5.22
N GLY A 122 8.68 -10.30 -6.44
CA GLY A 122 8.15 -11.07 -7.53
C GLY A 122 6.66 -11.33 -7.43
N ASN A 123 6.16 -12.11 -8.39
CA ASN A 123 4.75 -12.48 -8.43
C ASN A 123 4.55 -13.76 -7.63
N THR A 124 4.04 -13.62 -6.43
CA THR A 124 3.82 -14.77 -5.54
C THR A 124 2.35 -15.09 -5.37
N LEU A 125 1.50 -14.67 -6.30
CA LEU A 125 0.07 -14.96 -6.23
C LEU A 125 -0.15 -16.48 -6.23
N SER A 126 -1.13 -16.94 -5.46
CA SER A 126 -1.40 -18.36 -5.33
C SER A 126 -2.90 -18.61 -5.27
N PRO A 127 -3.39 -19.44 -6.15
CA PRO A 127 -2.71 -20.04 -7.27
C PRO A 127 -2.40 -18.99 -8.33
N ASN A 128 -1.34 -19.17 -9.09
CA ASN A 128 -0.97 -18.19 -10.10
C ASN A 128 -1.25 -18.73 -11.48
N PRO A 129 -2.26 -18.19 -12.17
CA PRO A 129 -2.66 -18.75 -13.46
C PRO A 129 -1.70 -18.41 -14.59
N SER A 130 -0.79 -17.45 -14.38
CA SER A 130 0.15 -17.10 -15.42
C SER A 130 1.48 -17.84 -15.31
N ARG A 131 1.57 -18.83 -14.46
CA ARG A 131 2.78 -19.66 -14.32
C ARG A 131 2.61 -21.03 -14.87
#